data_4795695b485e18e2d0421f48589bc884
#
_entry.id   4795695b485e18e2d0421f48589bc884
#
_cell.length_a   1.000
_cell.length_b   1.000
_cell.length_c   1.000
_cell.angle_alpha   90.00
_cell.angle_beta   90.00
_cell.angle_gamma   90.00
#
_symmetry.space_group_name_H-M   'P 1'
#
loop_
_entity.id
_entity.type
_entity.pdbx_description
1 polymer ?
#
loop_
_entity_poly.entity_id
_entity_poly.type
_entity_poly.pdbx_seq_one_letter_code
_entity_poly.pdbx_strand_id
1 'polypeptide(L)'
;MSNVPTNESGYDVIAEVVQRYVDGAKSGRGEDMKPAFHKDATVFGYIGADLFAGPIQQLFDWNDENGPATGLQARIASIDVIDTVATVRLELDNWTGHRFTDLFTVLKVDGEWKIINKVFHLHS
;
A
#
# COMPACT_ATOMS: atom_id res chain seq x y z
N MET A 1 -2.05 20.10 -27.31
CA MET A 1 -1.89 19.72 -26.55
C MET A 1 -2.29 19.01 -25.91
N SER A 2 -2.13 18.64 -25.74
CA SER A 2 -2.47 18.03 -25.04
C SER A 2 -2.38 18.13 -24.05
N ASN A 3 -2.44 18.13 -23.76
CA ASN A 3 -2.48 18.19 -22.59
C ASN A 3 -3.05 17.29 -21.82
N VAL A 4 -2.68 16.09 -21.82
CA VAL A 4 -3.01 15.12 -20.83
C VAL A 4 -2.54 15.65 -19.49
N PRO A 5 -3.42 15.93 -18.58
CA PRO A 5 -3.00 16.39 -17.28
C PRO A 5 -2.08 15.36 -16.66
N THR A 6 -0.95 15.80 -16.19
CA THR A 6 0.01 14.95 -15.50
C THR A 6 -0.63 14.21 -14.34
N ASN A 7 -1.65 14.81 -13.72
CA ASN A 7 -2.34 14.22 -12.58
C ASN A 7 -3.09 12.95 -12.96
N GLU A 8 -3.70 12.90 -14.15
CA GLU A 8 -4.40 11.69 -14.59
C GLU A 8 -3.41 10.53 -14.72
N SER A 9 -2.26 10.79 -15.35
CA SER A 9 -1.21 9.79 -15.47
C SER A 9 -0.71 9.35 -14.11
N GLY A 10 -0.57 10.29 -13.19
CA GLY A 10 -0.18 10.00 -11.82
C GLY A 10 -1.17 9.09 -11.10
N TYR A 11 -2.45 9.37 -11.25
CA TYR A 11 -3.50 8.55 -10.63
C TYR A 11 -3.42 7.11 -11.08
N ASP A 12 -3.34 6.90 -12.40
CA ASP A 12 -3.35 5.55 -12.96
C ASP A 12 -2.12 4.74 -12.49
N VAL A 13 -0.96 5.36 -12.52
CA VAL A 13 0.27 4.70 -12.12
C VAL A 13 0.26 4.39 -10.62
N ILE A 14 -0.21 5.34 -9.81
CA ILE A 14 -0.31 5.14 -8.36
C ILE A 14 -1.29 4.01 -8.06
N ALA A 15 -2.43 3.96 -8.76
CA ALA A 15 -3.39 2.87 -8.60
C ALA A 15 -2.76 1.52 -8.94
N GLU A 16 -1.91 1.44 -9.96
CA GLU A 16 -1.19 0.21 -10.29
C GLU A 16 -0.21 -0.18 -9.20
N VAL A 17 0.50 0.79 -8.62
CA VAL A 17 1.42 0.53 -7.51
C VAL A 17 0.67 -0.04 -6.32
N VAL A 18 -0.47 0.54 -5.97
CA VAL A 18 -1.32 0.03 -4.89
C VAL A 18 -1.83 -1.38 -5.21
N GLN A 19 -2.17 -1.63 -6.47
CA GLN A 19 -2.64 -2.96 -6.89
C GLN A 19 -1.57 -4.03 -6.68
N ARG A 20 -0.31 -3.71 -6.90
CA ARG A 20 0.79 -4.66 -6.64
C ARG A 20 0.86 -5.04 -5.17
N TYR A 21 0.64 -4.09 -4.29
CA TYR A 21 0.57 -4.35 -2.86
C TYR A 21 -0.59 -5.30 -2.54
N VAL A 22 -1.76 -5.03 -3.11
CA VAL A 22 -2.95 -5.88 -2.90
C VAL A 22 -2.71 -7.28 -3.46
N ASP A 23 -2.12 -7.39 -4.64
CA ASP A 23 -1.81 -8.69 -5.25
C ASP A 23 -0.83 -9.47 -4.37
N GLY A 24 0.14 -8.81 -3.76
CA GLY A 24 1.06 -9.44 -2.83
C GLY A 24 0.38 -9.94 -1.56
N ALA A 25 -0.62 -9.22 -1.07
CA ALA A 25 -1.43 -9.70 0.05
C ALA A 25 -2.23 -10.93 -0.34
N LYS A 26 -2.80 -10.94 -1.52
CA LYS A 26 -3.58 -12.09 -2.01
C LYS A 26 -2.72 -13.33 -2.22
N SER A 27 -1.53 -13.16 -2.75
CA SER A 27 -0.60 -14.28 -2.96
C SER A 27 0.00 -14.79 -1.65
N GLY A 28 0.06 -13.95 -0.63
CA GLY A 28 0.68 -14.26 0.65
C GLY A 28 2.20 -14.24 0.59
N ARG A 29 2.77 -13.60 -0.43
CA ARG A 29 4.23 -13.50 -0.59
C ARG A 29 4.67 -12.06 -0.52
N GLY A 30 5.50 -11.75 0.49
CA GLY A 30 6.03 -10.42 0.66
C GLY A 30 6.83 -9.93 -0.54
N GLU A 31 7.50 -10.86 -1.24
CA GLU A 31 8.24 -10.56 -2.46
C GLU A 31 7.37 -9.92 -3.53
N ASP A 32 6.10 -10.30 -3.60
CA ASP A 32 5.16 -9.74 -4.57
C ASP A 32 4.72 -8.32 -4.20
N MET A 33 4.77 -7.95 -2.92
CA MET A 33 4.49 -6.58 -2.45
C MET A 33 5.66 -5.64 -2.67
N LYS A 34 6.85 -6.16 -2.59
CA LYS A 34 8.09 -5.40 -2.52
C LYS A 34 8.23 -4.34 -3.62
N PRO A 35 7.88 -4.64 -4.89
CA PRO A 35 8.03 -3.64 -5.96
C PRO A 35 7.19 -2.38 -5.77
N ALA A 36 6.15 -2.42 -4.95
CA ALA A 36 5.31 -1.25 -4.69
C ALA A 36 5.96 -0.24 -3.75
N PHE A 37 6.99 -0.65 -3.01
CA PHE A 37 7.56 0.13 -1.91
C PHE A 37 8.98 0.59 -2.21
N HIS A 38 9.31 1.78 -1.70
CA HIS A 38 10.69 2.22 -1.64
C HIS A 38 11.45 1.32 -0.67
N LYS A 39 12.74 1.12 -0.93
CA LYS A 39 13.60 0.25 -0.09
C LYS A 39 13.66 0.71 1.37
N ASP A 40 13.54 2.02 1.61
CA ASP A 40 13.60 2.60 2.96
C ASP A 40 12.22 2.92 3.51
N ALA A 41 11.16 2.38 2.92
CA ALA A 41 9.79 2.60 3.37
C ALA A 41 9.57 2.08 4.80
N THR A 42 8.61 2.66 5.47
CA THR A 42 8.26 2.32 6.85
C THR A 42 6.78 1.97 6.99
N VAL A 43 6.46 1.23 8.05
CA VAL A 43 5.09 0.86 8.38
C VAL A 43 4.82 1.12 9.85
N PHE A 44 3.62 1.66 10.14
CA PHE A 44 3.17 1.92 11.51
C PHE A 44 1.69 1.60 11.65
N GLY A 45 1.32 0.99 12.76
CA GLY A 45 -0.07 0.74 13.10
C GLY A 45 -0.17 -0.14 14.34
N TYR A 46 -1.36 -0.21 14.91
CA TYR A 46 -1.57 -1.07 16.06
C TYR A 46 -2.23 -2.37 15.65
N ILE A 47 -1.75 -3.47 16.21
CA ILE A 47 -2.43 -4.76 16.15
C ILE A 47 -2.84 -5.07 17.59
N GLY A 48 -4.12 -4.85 17.89
CA GLY A 48 -4.58 -4.87 19.27
C GLY A 48 -3.91 -3.75 20.05
N ALA A 49 -3.26 -4.08 21.14
CA ALA A 49 -2.54 -3.13 21.98
C ALA A 49 -1.08 -2.93 21.57
N ASP A 50 -0.59 -3.71 20.61
CA ASP A 50 0.82 -3.73 20.24
C ASP A 50 1.10 -2.84 19.04
N LEU A 51 2.10 -1.99 19.16
CA LEU A 51 2.55 -1.14 18.06
C LEU A 51 3.40 -1.96 17.10
N PHE A 52 2.95 -2.04 15.86
CA PHE A 52 3.69 -2.62 14.74
C PHE A 52 4.37 -1.46 14.04
N ALA A 53 5.68 -1.35 14.14
CA ALA A 53 6.38 -0.16 13.65
C ALA A 53 7.80 -0.51 13.22
N GLY A 54 8.23 0.06 12.11
CA GLY A 54 9.60 -0.09 11.65
C GLY A 54 9.73 -0.16 10.13
N PRO A 55 10.84 -0.75 9.65
CA PRO A 55 11.05 -0.91 8.20
C PRO A 55 9.94 -1.74 7.57
N ILE A 56 9.64 -1.42 6.33
CA ILE A 56 8.56 -2.11 5.59
C ILE A 56 8.80 -3.62 5.46
N GLN A 57 10.04 -4.07 5.60
CA GLN A 57 10.37 -5.49 5.59
C GLN A 57 9.56 -6.28 6.62
N GLN A 58 9.22 -5.65 7.75
CA GLN A 58 8.38 -6.27 8.77
C GLN A 58 7.01 -6.66 8.22
N LEU A 59 6.46 -5.84 7.34
CA LEU A 59 5.19 -6.16 6.68
C LEU A 59 5.34 -7.36 5.74
N PHE A 60 6.42 -7.40 4.99
CA PHE A 60 6.67 -8.51 4.06
C PHE A 60 6.82 -9.82 4.83
N ASP A 61 7.55 -9.78 5.93
CA ASP A 61 7.74 -10.96 6.79
C ASP A 61 6.42 -11.43 7.41
N TRP A 62 5.64 -10.48 7.90
CA TRP A 62 4.32 -10.79 8.45
C TRP A 62 3.41 -11.41 7.38
N ASN A 63 3.44 -10.86 6.17
CA ASN A 63 2.63 -11.36 5.06
C ASN A 63 3.02 -12.79 4.69
N ASP A 64 4.32 -13.09 4.68
CA ASP A 64 4.82 -14.43 4.43
C ASP A 64 4.31 -15.43 5.48
N GLU A 65 4.31 -15.02 6.74
CA GLU A 65 3.84 -15.86 7.84
C GLU A 65 2.32 -16.05 7.84
N ASN A 66 1.60 -14.98 7.52
CA ASN A 66 0.14 -14.99 7.53
C ASN A 66 -0.44 -15.82 6.39
N GLY A 67 0.25 -15.86 5.26
CA GLY A 67 -0.17 -16.63 4.10
C GLY A 67 -1.16 -15.89 3.20
N PRO A 68 -1.63 -16.55 2.15
CA PRO A 68 -2.48 -15.92 1.12
C PRO A 68 -3.82 -15.42 1.67
N ALA A 69 -4.17 -14.20 1.27
CA ALA A 69 -5.46 -13.60 1.56
C ALA A 69 -6.35 -13.72 0.32
N THR A 70 -6.78 -14.93 0.01
CA THR A 70 -7.48 -15.24 -1.25
C THR A 70 -8.83 -14.56 -1.38
N GLY A 71 -9.48 -14.25 -0.26
CA GLY A 71 -10.78 -13.58 -0.25
C GLY A 71 -10.70 -12.06 -0.07
N LEU A 72 -9.50 -11.51 -0.09
CA LEU A 72 -9.29 -10.07 0.13
C LEU A 72 -9.98 -9.25 -0.94
N GLN A 73 -10.73 -8.24 -0.48
CA GLN A 73 -11.32 -7.22 -1.34
C GLN A 73 -10.73 -5.88 -0.96
N ALA A 74 -10.24 -5.16 -1.94
CA ALA A 74 -9.59 -3.88 -1.73
C ALA A 74 -10.24 -2.81 -2.60
N ARG A 75 -10.34 -1.60 -2.05
CA ARG A 75 -10.94 -0.47 -2.75
C ARG A 75 -10.13 0.79 -2.42
N ILE A 76 -9.67 1.47 -3.46
CA ILE A 76 -9.04 2.77 -3.29
C ILE A 76 -10.16 3.78 -3.03
N ALA A 77 -10.16 4.35 -1.83
CA ALA A 77 -11.17 5.34 -1.45
C ALA A 77 -10.81 6.73 -1.97
N SER A 78 -9.51 7.06 -1.99
CA SER A 78 -9.06 8.35 -2.49
C SER A 78 -7.59 8.31 -2.87
N ILE A 79 -7.23 9.13 -3.86
CA ILE A 79 -5.84 9.42 -4.22
C ILE A 79 -5.75 10.93 -4.39
N ASP A 80 -4.81 11.55 -3.70
CA ASP A 80 -4.55 12.98 -3.81
C ASP A 80 -3.12 13.18 -4.28
N VAL A 81 -2.94 13.78 -5.45
CA VAL A 81 -1.63 13.92 -6.10
C VAL A 81 -1.25 15.39 -6.15
N ILE A 82 -0.05 15.70 -5.66
CA ILE A 82 0.53 17.03 -5.72
C ILE A 82 1.92 16.89 -6.30
N ASP A 83 2.03 17.04 -7.62
CA ASP A 83 3.28 16.94 -8.38
C ASP A 83 4.00 15.61 -8.10
N THR A 84 5.06 15.60 -7.28
CA THR A 84 5.89 14.42 -7.02
C THR A 84 5.46 13.63 -5.78
N VAL A 85 4.41 14.07 -5.11
CA VAL A 85 3.94 13.40 -3.89
C VAL A 85 2.46 13.06 -4.00
N ALA A 86 2.07 12.01 -3.30
CA ALA A 86 0.66 11.63 -3.27
C ALA A 86 0.30 10.97 -1.95
N THR A 87 -0.97 11.02 -1.60
CA THR A 87 -1.52 10.24 -0.50
C THR A 87 -2.63 9.35 -1.03
N VAL A 88 -2.75 8.15 -0.46
CA VAL A 88 -3.76 7.18 -0.85
C VAL A 88 -4.45 6.65 0.39
N ARG A 89 -5.77 6.52 0.32
CA ARG A 89 -6.54 5.80 1.31
C ARG A 89 -7.07 4.54 0.67
N LEU A 90 -6.74 3.39 1.25
CA LEU A 90 -7.13 2.08 0.76
C LEU A 90 -7.95 1.36 1.82
N GLU A 91 -9.12 0.86 1.44
CA GLU A 91 -9.96 0.04 2.30
C GLU A 91 -9.74 -1.43 1.94
N LEU A 92 -9.48 -2.24 2.95
CA LEU A 92 -9.20 -3.66 2.78
C LEU A 92 -10.18 -4.46 3.62
N ASP A 93 -10.90 -5.37 2.98
CA ASP A 93 -11.89 -6.20 3.64
C ASP A 93 -11.51 -7.67 3.48
N ASN A 94 -11.63 -8.40 4.57
CA ASN A 94 -11.33 -9.83 4.60
C ASN A 94 -9.86 -10.17 4.24
N TRP A 95 -8.93 -9.46 4.87
CA TRP A 95 -7.53 -9.87 4.85
C TRP A 95 -7.38 -10.97 5.91
N THR A 96 -7.58 -12.20 5.48
CA THR A 96 -7.66 -13.38 6.36
C THR A 96 -8.60 -13.17 7.56
N GLY A 97 -9.74 -12.55 7.28
CA GLY A 97 -10.77 -12.26 8.28
C GLY A 97 -10.68 -10.89 8.92
N HIS A 98 -9.64 -10.12 8.60
CA HIS A 98 -9.43 -8.79 9.19
C HIS A 98 -9.83 -7.68 8.24
N ARG A 99 -10.26 -6.55 8.80
CA ARG A 99 -10.59 -5.36 8.05
C ARG A 99 -9.62 -4.24 8.42
N PHE A 100 -9.00 -3.65 7.41
CA PHE A 100 -8.03 -2.57 7.58
C PHE A 100 -8.40 -1.35 6.76
N THR A 101 -7.97 -0.19 7.24
CA THR A 101 -7.81 1.01 6.43
C THR A 101 -6.33 1.34 6.39
N ASP A 102 -5.77 1.49 5.21
CA ASP A 102 -4.39 1.88 5.01
C ASP A 102 -4.31 3.31 4.49
N LEU A 103 -3.40 4.08 5.05
CA LEU A 103 -3.02 5.38 4.51
C LEU A 103 -1.58 5.30 4.03
N PHE A 104 -1.37 5.65 2.75
CA PHE A 104 -0.05 5.62 2.15
C PHE A 104 0.43 7.02 1.84
N THR A 105 1.72 7.26 2.02
CA THR A 105 2.41 8.38 1.41
C THR A 105 3.25 7.82 0.26
N VAL A 106 3.12 8.41 -0.92
CA VAL A 106 3.74 7.93 -2.15
C VAL A 106 4.59 9.04 -2.73
N LEU A 107 5.78 8.69 -3.21
CA LEU A 107 6.75 9.65 -3.72
C LEU A 107 7.24 9.18 -5.08
N LYS A 108 7.41 10.13 -6.00
CA LYS A 108 8.01 9.85 -7.30
C LYS A 108 9.52 9.97 -7.18
N VAL A 109 10.20 8.85 -7.26
CA VAL A 109 11.66 8.75 -7.12
C VAL A 109 12.24 8.22 -8.42
N ASP A 110 13.13 8.99 -9.04
CA ASP A 110 13.77 8.60 -10.32
C ASP A 110 12.73 8.21 -11.38
N GLY A 111 11.65 8.97 -11.44
CA GLY A 111 10.57 8.75 -12.41
C GLY A 111 9.59 7.66 -12.04
N GLU A 112 9.74 7.02 -10.90
CA GLU A 112 8.85 5.93 -10.46
C GLU A 112 8.13 6.26 -9.17
N TRP A 113 6.84 5.99 -9.15
CA TRP A 113 6.04 6.14 -7.94
C TRP A 113 6.29 4.96 -7.00
N LYS A 114 6.66 5.26 -5.75
CA LYS A 114 6.92 4.25 -4.71
C LYS A 114 6.23 4.65 -3.41
N ILE A 115 5.64 3.69 -2.73
CA ILE A 115 5.09 3.92 -1.39
C ILE A 115 6.27 4.05 -0.42
N ILE A 116 6.31 5.14 0.34
CA ILE A 116 7.38 5.40 1.30
C ILE A 116 6.94 5.21 2.74
N ASN A 117 5.64 5.22 2.99
CA ASN A 117 5.12 5.02 4.34
C ASN A 117 3.72 4.44 4.26
N LYS A 118 3.45 3.47 5.14
CA LYS A 118 2.13 2.91 5.33
C LYS A 118 1.77 3.07 6.80
N VAL A 119 0.63 3.71 7.07
CA VAL A 119 0.03 3.74 8.40
C VAL A 119 -1.31 3.04 8.28
N PHE A 120 -1.57 2.06 9.15
CA PHE A 120 -2.79 1.28 9.05
C PHE A 120 -3.61 1.33 10.32
N HIS A 121 -4.91 1.15 10.16
CA HIS A 121 -5.83 0.95 11.26
C HIS A 121 -6.52 -0.40 11.09
N LEU A 122 -6.40 -1.25 12.09
CA LEU A 122 -7.11 -2.53 12.14
C LEU A 122 -8.46 -2.31 12.81
N HIS A 123 -9.54 -2.57 12.07
CA HIS A 123 -10.90 -2.38 12.60
C HIS A 123 -11.36 -3.58 13.44
N SER A 124 -10.95 -4.75 13.04
CA SER A 124 -11.38 -5.96 13.77
C SER A 124 -10.53 -7.18 13.44
#